data_aea2ae271fa8c8d30072dec46664218f
#
_entry.id   aea2ae271fa8c8d30072dec46664218f
#
_cell.length_a   1.000
_cell.length_b   1.000
_cell.length_c   1.000
_cell.angle_alpha   90.00
_cell.angle_beta   90.00
_cell.angle_gamma   90.00
#
_symmetry.space_group_name_H-M   'P 1'
#
loop_
_entity.id
_entity.type
_entity.pdbx_description
1 polymer ?
#
loop_
_entity_poly.entity_id
_entity_poly.type
_entity_poly.pdbx_seq_one_letter_code
_entity_poly.pdbx_strand_id
1 'polypeptide(L)'
;MNEPLSELQQRAEDLEYSELLDAAALAPARSRERLLLVAAFAVSAYCGVHRTGKPFASLLGETFELVSARKGFRFLAEKVRHAPTPINRAHASGRAVWTFDLEDELRVRLAASSPGGIDLAPAVLVRVRFDDGDAYR
;
A
#
# COMPACT_ATOMS: atom_id res chain seq x y z
N MET A 1 14.44 -16.51 7.63
CA MET A 1 15.03 -16.43 6.28
C MET A 1 14.52 -15.16 5.63
N ASN A 2 15.36 -14.36 4.97
CA ASN A 2 14.90 -13.15 4.28
C ASN A 2 14.24 -13.54 2.95
N GLU A 3 13.20 -12.79 2.56
CA GLU A 3 12.66 -12.87 1.20
C GLU A 3 13.57 -12.12 0.23
N PRO A 4 13.67 -12.54 -1.03
CA PRO A 4 14.51 -11.86 -2.03
C PRO A 4 13.83 -10.59 -2.59
N LEU A 5 13.14 -9.84 -1.73
CA LEU A 5 12.39 -8.63 -2.05
C LEU A 5 12.73 -7.52 -1.06
N SER A 6 12.74 -6.26 -1.53
CA SER A 6 12.81 -5.09 -0.64
C SER A 6 11.41 -4.74 -0.09
N GLU A 7 11.38 -3.94 0.99
CA GLU A 7 10.14 -3.39 1.55
C GLU A 7 9.31 -2.66 0.47
N LEU A 8 9.97 -1.91 -0.42
CA LEU A 8 9.31 -1.14 -1.47
C LEU A 8 8.71 -2.05 -2.56
N GLN A 9 9.41 -3.14 -2.90
CA GLN A 9 8.89 -4.14 -3.83
C GLN A 9 7.66 -4.83 -3.26
N GLN A 10 7.68 -5.16 -1.95
CA GLN A 10 6.54 -5.77 -1.28
C GLN A 10 5.29 -4.88 -1.31
N ARG A 11 5.43 -3.55 -1.22
CA ARG A 11 4.29 -2.63 -1.33
C ARG A 11 3.61 -2.67 -2.71
N ALA A 12 4.29 -3.07 -3.78
CA ALA A 12 3.65 -3.22 -5.09
C ALA A 12 2.65 -4.39 -5.14
N GLU A 13 2.75 -5.35 -4.22
CA GLU A 13 1.82 -6.49 -4.13
C GLU A 13 0.43 -6.08 -3.64
N ASP A 14 0.30 -4.93 -2.94
CA ASP A 14 -0.99 -4.36 -2.55
C ASP A 14 -1.88 -4.08 -3.80
N LEU A 15 -1.26 -3.97 -4.99
CA LEU A 15 -1.95 -3.78 -6.27
C LEU A 15 -2.20 -5.09 -7.05
N GLU A 16 -2.03 -6.26 -6.41
CA GLU A 16 -2.28 -7.54 -7.11
C GLU A 16 -3.71 -7.65 -7.62
N TYR A 17 -4.67 -7.05 -6.94
CA TYR A 17 -6.09 -7.04 -7.33
C TYR A 17 -6.54 -5.65 -7.82
N SER A 18 -5.67 -4.93 -8.53
CA SER A 18 -5.96 -3.57 -9.06
C SER A 18 -7.13 -3.54 -10.04
N GLU A 19 -7.53 -4.68 -10.64
CA GLU A 19 -8.73 -4.79 -11.45
C GLU A 19 -10.03 -4.47 -10.69
N LEU A 20 -10.03 -4.58 -9.35
CA LEU A 20 -11.15 -4.12 -8.52
C LEU A 20 -11.29 -2.59 -8.56
N LEU A 21 -10.17 -1.87 -8.65
CA LEU A 21 -10.20 -0.40 -8.83
C LEU A 21 -10.64 -0.01 -10.23
N ASP A 22 -10.24 -0.79 -11.26
CA ASP A 22 -10.73 -0.59 -12.63
C ASP A 22 -12.26 -0.78 -12.69
N ALA A 23 -12.77 -1.84 -12.05
CA ALA A 23 -14.22 -2.07 -11.96
C ALA A 23 -14.93 -0.98 -11.14
N ALA A 24 -14.33 -0.52 -10.03
CA ALA A 24 -14.87 0.57 -9.23
C ALA A 24 -14.96 1.89 -10.00
N ALA A 25 -14.00 2.17 -10.89
CA ALA A 25 -14.03 3.36 -11.74
C ALA A 25 -15.21 3.36 -12.73
N LEU A 26 -15.67 2.16 -13.15
CA LEU A 26 -16.82 2.01 -14.04
C LEU A 26 -18.16 2.10 -13.29
N ALA A 27 -18.19 1.86 -11.98
CA ALA A 27 -19.38 1.97 -11.18
C ALA A 27 -19.78 3.45 -10.95
N PRO A 28 -21.07 3.77 -10.78
CA PRO A 28 -21.51 5.14 -10.55
C PRO A 28 -20.83 5.78 -9.32
N ALA A 29 -20.48 7.06 -9.41
CA ALA A 29 -19.88 7.81 -8.32
C ALA A 29 -20.71 7.70 -7.03
N ARG A 30 -20.07 7.56 -5.89
CA ARG A 30 -20.69 7.41 -4.56
C ARG A 30 -21.71 6.28 -4.43
N SER A 31 -21.70 5.32 -5.37
CA SER A 31 -22.59 4.17 -5.31
C SER A 31 -22.13 3.15 -4.25
N ARG A 32 -23.11 2.34 -3.77
CA ARG A 32 -22.80 1.21 -2.90
C ARG A 32 -21.91 0.19 -3.60
N GLU A 33 -22.09 -0.01 -4.91
CA GLU A 33 -21.28 -0.92 -5.71
C GLU A 33 -19.80 -0.49 -5.73
N ARG A 34 -19.53 0.79 -6.01
CA ARG A 34 -18.16 1.34 -5.95
C ARG A 34 -17.54 1.15 -4.58
N LEU A 35 -18.29 1.47 -3.51
CA LEU A 35 -17.82 1.29 -2.13
C LEU A 35 -17.43 -0.17 -1.84
N LEU A 36 -18.26 -1.13 -2.28
CA LEU A 36 -17.99 -2.56 -2.08
C LEU A 36 -16.74 -3.01 -2.83
N LEU A 37 -16.51 -2.54 -4.06
CA LEU A 37 -15.32 -2.86 -4.85
C LEU A 37 -14.06 -2.27 -4.20
N VAL A 38 -14.10 -1.03 -3.73
CA VAL A 38 -12.98 -0.41 -3.00
C VAL A 38 -12.72 -1.13 -1.67
N ALA A 39 -13.77 -1.53 -0.94
CA ALA A 39 -13.62 -2.31 0.28
C ALA A 39 -13.01 -3.70 0.00
N ALA A 40 -13.43 -4.37 -1.06
CA ALA A 40 -12.84 -5.64 -1.49
C ALA A 40 -11.35 -5.48 -1.85
N PHE A 41 -10.99 -4.40 -2.56
CA PHE A 41 -9.61 -4.06 -2.84
C PHE A 41 -8.81 -3.84 -1.54
N ALA A 42 -9.33 -3.08 -0.58
CA ALA A 42 -8.65 -2.85 0.70
C ALA A 42 -8.42 -4.16 1.48
N VAL A 43 -9.38 -5.09 1.46
CA VAL A 43 -9.25 -6.41 2.10
C VAL A 43 -8.26 -7.29 1.35
N SER A 44 -8.12 -7.16 0.04
CA SER A 44 -7.23 -7.98 -0.78
C SER A 44 -5.74 -7.81 -0.42
N ALA A 45 -5.34 -6.67 0.16
CA ALA A 45 -3.98 -6.46 0.66
C ALA A 45 -3.57 -7.51 1.73
N TYR A 46 -4.54 -8.09 2.45
CA TYR A 46 -4.27 -9.16 3.41
C TYR A 46 -3.99 -10.54 2.77
N CYS A 47 -4.18 -10.70 1.47
CA CYS A 47 -3.87 -11.97 0.78
C CYS A 47 -2.36 -12.30 0.81
N GLY A 48 -1.49 -11.29 0.97
CA GLY A 48 -0.04 -11.45 1.13
C GLY A 48 0.44 -11.86 2.53
N VAL A 49 -0.46 -11.97 3.52
CA VAL A 49 -0.10 -12.23 4.94
C VAL A 49 0.53 -13.63 5.18
N HIS A 50 0.42 -14.55 4.23
CA HIS A 50 1.05 -15.88 4.33
C HIS A 50 2.59 -15.87 4.24
N ARG A 51 3.19 -14.73 3.93
CA ARG A 51 4.64 -14.62 3.88
C ARG A 51 5.24 -14.65 5.28
N THR A 52 6.22 -15.51 5.46
CA THR A 52 6.96 -15.69 6.74
C THR A 52 8.35 -15.09 6.70
N GLY A 53 8.80 -14.66 5.51
CA GLY A 53 10.10 -14.06 5.30
C GLY A 53 10.09 -12.55 5.60
N LYS A 54 11.22 -12.02 6.06
CA LYS A 54 11.41 -10.59 6.24
C LYS A 54 11.96 -9.99 4.94
N PRO A 55 11.35 -8.93 4.37
CA PRO A 55 11.91 -8.24 3.23
C PRO A 55 13.21 -7.52 3.60
N PHE A 56 14.03 -7.18 2.62
CA PHE A 56 15.20 -6.33 2.84
C PHE A 56 14.74 -4.90 3.16
N ALA A 57 15.35 -4.32 4.20
CA ALA A 57 15.12 -2.92 4.55
C ALA A 57 15.69 -2.01 3.45
N SER A 58 14.87 -1.09 2.98
CA SER A 58 15.27 -0.12 1.97
C SER A 58 16.12 1.01 2.57
N LEU A 59 17.02 1.57 1.78
CA LEU A 59 17.82 2.73 2.15
C LEU A 59 17.01 4.03 2.02
N LEU A 60 17.39 5.06 2.78
CA LEU A 60 16.77 6.38 2.65
C LEU A 60 16.97 6.92 1.23
N GLY A 61 15.87 7.34 0.59
CA GLY A 61 15.87 7.79 -0.79
C GLY A 61 15.91 6.66 -1.83
N GLU A 62 15.93 5.39 -1.41
CA GLU A 62 15.77 4.28 -2.33
C GLU A 62 14.37 4.32 -2.95
N THR A 63 14.30 4.08 -4.26
CA THR A 63 13.06 4.05 -5.03
C THR A 63 12.87 2.70 -5.70
N PHE A 64 11.61 2.33 -5.89
CA PHE A 64 11.22 1.18 -6.70
C PHE A 64 10.10 1.57 -7.66
N GLU A 65 10.26 1.22 -8.92
CA GLU A 65 9.26 1.48 -9.96
C GLU A 65 8.81 0.18 -10.63
N LEU A 66 7.50 0.05 -10.83
CA LEU A 66 6.90 -1.06 -11.56
C LEU A 66 5.89 -0.56 -12.58
N VAL A 67 6.05 -0.98 -13.83
CA VAL A 67 5.06 -0.77 -14.90
C VAL A 67 4.42 -2.11 -15.24
N SER A 68 3.16 -2.27 -14.88
CA SER A 68 2.39 -3.47 -15.20
C SER A 68 1.59 -3.26 -16.48
N ALA A 69 2.18 -3.64 -17.63
CA ALA A 69 1.49 -3.55 -18.91
C ALA A 69 0.21 -4.42 -18.95
N ARG A 70 0.24 -5.59 -18.32
CA ARG A 70 -0.90 -6.51 -18.25
C ARG A 70 -2.08 -5.92 -17.48
N LYS A 71 -1.82 -5.30 -16.32
CA LYS A 71 -2.86 -4.72 -15.45
C LYS A 71 -3.11 -3.23 -15.75
N GLY A 72 -2.25 -2.60 -16.56
CA GLY A 72 -2.44 -1.21 -17.01
C GLY A 72 -2.16 -0.16 -15.95
N PHE A 73 -1.29 -0.41 -14.97
CA PHE A 73 -0.90 0.58 -13.97
C PHE A 73 0.60 0.82 -13.93
N ARG A 74 0.97 1.97 -13.40
CA ARG A 74 2.34 2.33 -13.02
C ARG A 74 2.39 2.60 -11.52
N PHE A 75 3.41 2.08 -10.86
CA PHE A 75 3.65 2.18 -9.43
C PHE A 75 5.04 2.75 -9.18
N LEU A 76 5.17 3.63 -8.20
CA LEU A 76 6.43 4.16 -7.70
C LEU A 76 6.39 4.16 -6.18
N ALA A 77 7.42 3.65 -5.53
CA ALA A 77 7.60 3.71 -4.08
C ALA A 77 8.95 4.31 -3.72
N GLU A 78 9.02 4.94 -2.55
CA GLU A 78 10.22 5.59 -2.01
C GLU A 78 10.30 5.44 -0.49
N LYS A 79 11.51 5.21 0.03
CA LYS A 79 11.83 5.33 1.45
C LYS A 79 12.08 6.79 1.80
N VAL A 80 11.06 7.48 2.30
CA VAL A 80 11.12 8.94 2.53
C VAL A 80 11.65 9.32 3.91
N ARG A 81 11.65 8.40 4.88
CA ARG A 81 12.19 8.61 6.22
C ARG A 81 12.74 7.31 6.80
N HIS A 82 13.89 7.38 7.48
CA HIS A 82 14.49 6.25 8.16
C HIS A 82 14.33 6.31 9.69
N ALA A 83 14.52 7.48 10.26
CA ALA A 83 14.46 7.71 11.72
C ALA A 83 13.64 8.97 12.03
N PRO A 84 13.01 9.09 13.22
CA PRO A 84 12.95 8.09 14.32
C PRO A 84 12.02 6.92 14.02
N THR A 85 11.08 7.08 13.10
CA THR A 85 10.17 6.03 12.61
C THR A 85 10.31 5.91 11.09
N PRO A 86 10.55 4.72 10.54
CA PRO A 86 10.65 4.55 9.10
C PRO A 86 9.32 4.83 8.42
N ILE A 87 9.37 5.53 7.28
CA ILE A 87 8.20 5.78 6.42
C ILE A 87 8.55 5.41 4.99
N ASN A 88 7.71 4.58 4.40
CA ASN A 88 7.65 4.33 2.98
C ASN A 88 6.43 5.04 2.40
N ARG A 89 6.58 5.63 1.23
CA ARG A 89 5.45 6.15 0.45
C ARG A 89 5.40 5.47 -0.89
N ALA A 90 4.18 5.21 -1.36
CA ALA A 90 3.97 4.70 -2.69
C ALA A 90 2.82 5.43 -3.37
N HIS A 91 2.94 5.55 -4.69
CA HIS A 91 1.92 6.09 -5.57
C HIS A 91 1.73 5.17 -6.75
N ALA A 92 0.48 4.94 -7.15
CA ALA A 92 0.18 4.28 -8.40
C ALA A 92 -0.94 4.99 -9.15
N SER A 93 -0.93 4.85 -10.47
CA SER A 93 -2.02 5.31 -11.33
C SER A 93 -2.39 4.21 -12.32
N GLY A 94 -3.69 3.93 -12.44
CA GLY A 94 -4.22 2.94 -13.36
C GLY A 94 -5.03 3.58 -14.46
N ARG A 95 -4.65 3.36 -15.72
CA ARG A 95 -5.36 3.78 -16.95
C ARG A 95 -5.91 5.22 -16.92
N ALA A 96 -5.31 6.10 -16.10
CA ALA A 96 -5.74 7.48 -15.83
C ALA A 96 -7.16 7.62 -15.24
N VAL A 97 -7.74 6.57 -14.65
CA VAL A 97 -9.10 6.58 -14.06
C VAL A 97 -9.10 6.50 -12.53
N TRP A 98 -7.99 6.06 -11.94
CA TRP A 98 -7.81 6.03 -10.49
C TRP A 98 -6.34 6.28 -10.10
N THR A 99 -6.16 6.78 -8.90
CA THR A 99 -4.86 6.88 -8.23
C THR A 99 -4.92 6.22 -6.87
N PHE A 100 -3.80 5.61 -6.48
CA PHE A 100 -3.58 4.96 -5.20
C PHE A 100 -2.38 5.62 -4.53
N ASP A 101 -2.55 6.10 -3.31
CA ASP A 101 -1.47 6.64 -2.48
C ASP A 101 -1.39 5.83 -1.19
N LEU A 102 -0.19 5.42 -0.84
CA LEU A 102 0.10 4.67 0.39
C LEU A 102 1.16 5.41 1.19
N GLU A 103 0.94 5.51 2.50
CA GLU A 103 1.95 5.87 3.49
C GLU A 103 1.99 4.77 4.56
N ASP A 104 3.14 4.11 4.66
CA ASP A 104 3.40 3.04 5.61
C ASP A 104 4.40 3.54 6.66
N GLU A 105 3.94 3.74 7.88
CA GLU A 105 4.74 4.17 9.02
C GLU A 105 4.80 3.07 10.07
N LEU A 106 5.99 2.62 10.44
CA LEU A 106 6.18 1.71 11.57
C LEU A 106 6.33 2.52 12.86
N ARG A 107 5.30 2.54 13.69
CA ARG A 107 5.33 3.22 15.00
C ARG A 107 5.89 2.28 16.04
N VAL A 108 6.93 2.74 16.73
CA VAL A 108 7.56 2.04 17.85
C VAL A 108 7.16 2.72 19.15
N ARG A 109 6.62 1.97 20.09
CA ARG A 109 6.25 2.46 21.43
C ARG A 109 6.83 1.56 22.49
N LEU A 110 7.12 2.12 23.68
CA LEU A 110 7.42 1.30 24.84
C LEU A 110 6.13 0.60 25.28
N ALA A 111 6.21 -0.71 25.49
CA ALA A 111 5.06 -1.49 25.92
C ALA A 111 4.67 -1.13 27.35
N ALA A 112 3.44 -0.68 27.55
CA ALA A 112 2.93 -0.39 28.88
C ALA A 112 2.71 -1.67 29.72
N SER A 113 2.58 -2.83 29.06
CA SER A 113 2.26 -4.11 29.69
C SER A 113 3.47 -4.93 30.14
N SER A 114 4.70 -4.53 29.74
CA SER A 114 5.90 -5.30 30.04
C SER A 114 7.12 -4.39 30.23
N PRO A 115 7.79 -4.36 31.40
CA PRO A 115 9.00 -3.57 31.61
C PRO A 115 10.06 -3.93 30.55
N GLY A 116 10.51 -2.94 29.75
CA GLY A 116 11.47 -3.13 28.66
C GLY A 116 10.89 -3.72 27.38
N GLY A 117 9.58 -3.94 27.30
CA GLY A 117 8.91 -4.38 26.09
C GLY A 117 8.76 -3.25 25.05
N ILE A 118 8.70 -3.63 23.78
CA ILE A 118 8.50 -2.72 22.65
C ILE A 118 7.25 -3.19 21.89
N ASP A 119 6.29 -2.28 21.72
CA ASP A 119 5.14 -2.48 20.86
C ASP A 119 5.45 -1.92 19.47
N LEU A 120 5.33 -2.76 18.46
CA LEU A 120 5.43 -2.36 17.06
C LEU A 120 4.02 -2.24 16.50
N ALA A 121 3.62 -1.03 16.15
CA ALA A 121 2.31 -0.75 15.58
C ALA A 121 2.48 -0.20 14.14
N PRO A 122 2.26 -1.02 13.11
CA PRO A 122 2.20 -0.52 11.75
C PRO A 122 1.01 0.44 11.61
N ALA A 123 1.23 1.58 11.01
CA ALA A 123 0.20 2.55 10.65
C ALA A 123 0.24 2.73 9.13
N VAL A 124 -0.62 2.00 8.44
CA VAL A 124 -0.74 2.10 6.99
C VAL A 124 -1.94 2.97 6.66
N LEU A 125 -1.69 4.01 5.88
CA LEU A 125 -2.72 4.88 5.34
C LEU A 125 -2.77 4.70 3.83
N VAL A 126 -3.92 4.26 3.36
CA VAL A 126 -4.20 4.13 1.92
C VAL A 126 -5.25 5.16 1.53
N ARG A 127 -5.06 5.80 0.38
CA ARG A 127 -6.04 6.67 -0.26
C ARG A 127 -6.21 6.28 -1.71
N VAL A 128 -7.43 6.04 -2.11
CA VAL A 128 -7.82 5.82 -3.51
C VAL A 128 -8.64 7.01 -3.98
N ARG A 129 -8.31 7.56 -5.14
CA ARG A 129 -9.06 8.65 -5.79
C ARG A 129 -9.41 8.25 -7.21
N PHE A 130 -10.59 8.65 -7.63
CA PHE A 130 -11.09 8.48 -8.99
C PHE A 130 -11.11 9.83 -9.72
N ASP A 131 -11.04 9.82 -11.05
CA ASP A 131 -11.02 11.03 -11.89
C ASP A 131 -12.31 11.85 -11.81
N ASP A 132 -13.45 11.23 -11.41
CA ASP A 132 -14.71 11.90 -11.15
C ASP A 132 -14.78 12.65 -9.81
N GLY A 133 -13.69 12.66 -9.03
CA GLY A 133 -13.56 13.37 -7.76
C GLY A 133 -13.91 12.56 -6.52
N ASP A 134 -14.39 11.32 -6.65
CA ASP A 134 -14.59 10.42 -5.50
C ASP A 134 -13.24 10.03 -4.87
N ALA A 135 -13.22 9.96 -3.53
CA ALA A 135 -12.06 9.54 -2.77
C ALA A 135 -12.45 8.67 -1.56
N TYR A 136 -11.63 7.67 -1.30
CA TYR A 136 -11.76 6.73 -0.19
C TYR A 136 -10.45 6.69 0.61
N ARG A 137 -10.59 6.46 1.95
CA ARG A 137 -9.44 6.42 2.88
C ARG A 137 -9.68 5.37 3.94
#